data_6cc69fa285219f2f0bb2d1930fef52dd
#
_entry.id   6cc69fa285219f2f0bb2d1930fef52dd
#
_cell.length_a   1.000
_cell.length_b   1.000
_cell.length_c   1.000
_cell.angle_alpha   90.00
_cell.angle_beta   90.00
_cell.angle_gamma   90.00
#
_symmetry.space_group_name_H-M   'P 1'
#
loop_
_entity.id
_entity.type
_entity.pdbx_description
1 polymer ?
#
loop_
_entity_poly.entity_id
_entity_poly.type
_entity_poly.pdbx_seq_one_letter_code
_entity_poly.pdbx_strand_id
1 'polypeptide(L)'
;MTDSAIEPMIELRNVKKVYDKKVVGLKKVNLTINKGEFDVVVGLSGAGKSTLLRSINRLIDVTEGDILIDGKSITKARGKKLRLLRRNIGMIFQNFNLVKRSSVLRNVLAGRVAYYPTWKTIFNLFTKEDKERAYEASKQVDLADKVYARADELSGGQQQRVAIARVLMQNPK
;
A
#
# COMPACT_ATOMS: atom_id res chain seq x y z
N MET A 1 -11.75 35.38 4.75
CA MET A 1 -10.75 34.31 4.53
C MET A 1 -11.39 33.05 5.05
N THR A 2 -12.00 32.25 4.18
CA THR A 2 -12.61 30.98 4.56
C THR A 2 -11.48 30.01 4.87
N ASP A 3 -11.37 29.63 6.13
CA ASP A 3 -10.53 28.57 6.64
C ASP A 3 -10.95 27.30 5.88
N SER A 4 -10.21 26.93 4.82
CA SER A 4 -10.45 25.68 4.12
C SER A 4 -10.08 24.58 5.10
N ALA A 5 -11.10 23.96 5.70
CA ALA A 5 -10.91 22.85 6.61
C ALA A 5 -10.03 21.81 5.90
N ILE A 6 -8.81 21.64 6.40
CA ILE A 6 -7.86 20.66 5.88
C ILE A 6 -8.49 19.29 6.12
N GLU A 7 -8.89 18.61 5.05
CA GLU A 7 -9.55 17.30 5.16
C GLU A 7 -8.51 16.23 5.53
N PRO A 8 -8.72 15.52 6.65
CA PRO A 8 -7.86 14.40 7.04
C PRO A 8 -7.87 13.30 5.98
N MET A 9 -6.70 12.94 5.46
CA MET A 9 -6.54 11.79 4.57
C MET A 9 -6.50 10.49 5.36
N ILE A 10 -5.79 10.48 6.49
CA ILE A 10 -5.67 9.33 7.40
C ILE A 10 -5.93 9.81 8.82
N GLU A 11 -6.80 9.13 9.55
CA GLU A 11 -7.08 9.45 10.95
C GLU A 11 -7.11 8.18 11.79
N LEU A 12 -6.31 8.16 12.84
CA LEU A 12 -6.28 7.11 13.84
C LEU A 12 -6.94 7.62 15.13
N ARG A 13 -7.94 6.91 15.63
CA ARG A 13 -8.69 7.26 16.85
C ARG A 13 -8.52 6.18 17.89
N ASN A 14 -7.74 6.45 18.96
CA ASN A 14 -7.48 5.55 20.09
C ASN A 14 -7.03 4.14 19.65
N VAL A 15 -6.20 4.05 18.63
CA VAL A 15 -5.78 2.78 18.02
C VAL A 15 -4.86 2.03 18.97
N LYS A 16 -5.27 0.82 19.35
CA LYS A 16 -4.50 -0.11 20.17
C LYS A 16 -4.29 -1.42 19.43
N LYS A 17 -3.09 -1.97 19.51
CA LYS A 17 -2.79 -3.33 19.03
C LYS A 17 -2.05 -4.11 20.11
N VAL A 18 -2.63 -5.22 20.51
CA VAL A 18 -2.02 -6.19 21.41
C VAL A 18 -1.86 -7.51 20.66
N TYR A 19 -0.66 -8.08 20.72
CA TYR A 19 -0.34 -9.40 20.17
C TYR A 19 -0.34 -10.41 21.33
N ASP A 20 -0.96 -11.57 21.10
CA ASP A 20 -0.99 -12.71 22.04
C ASP A 20 -1.24 -12.34 23.51
N LYS A 21 -2.14 -11.35 23.71
CA LYS A 21 -2.55 -10.80 25.01
C LYS A 21 -1.43 -10.22 25.89
N LYS A 22 -0.17 -10.22 25.46
CA LYS A 22 0.99 -9.79 26.26
C LYS A 22 1.82 -8.67 25.63
N VAL A 23 2.03 -8.68 24.32
CA VAL A 23 2.89 -7.69 23.65
C VAL A 23 2.05 -6.56 23.10
N VAL A 24 2.25 -5.34 23.62
CA VAL A 24 1.56 -4.14 23.14
C VAL A 24 2.34 -3.56 21.96
N GLY A 25 1.78 -3.67 20.76
CA GLY A 25 2.37 -3.11 19.54
C GLY A 25 2.01 -1.64 19.33
N LEU A 26 0.77 -1.23 19.70
CA LEU A 26 0.31 0.16 19.69
C LEU A 26 -0.50 0.42 20.96
N LYS A 27 -0.24 1.58 21.63
CA LYS A 27 -0.87 1.97 22.88
C LYS A 27 -1.70 3.23 22.70
N LYS A 28 -2.98 3.06 22.28
CA LYS A 28 -3.96 4.16 22.10
C LYS A 28 -3.40 5.33 21.26
N VAL A 29 -2.95 5.02 20.04
CA VAL A 29 -2.40 6.01 19.12
C VAL A 29 -3.52 6.87 18.55
N ASN A 30 -3.36 8.19 18.63
CA ASN A 30 -4.14 9.20 17.92
C ASN A 30 -3.20 9.91 16.95
N LEU A 31 -3.57 9.97 15.68
CA LEU A 31 -2.75 10.59 14.63
C LEU A 31 -3.68 11.06 13.53
N THR A 32 -3.43 12.25 13.02
CA THR A 32 -4.11 12.79 11.84
C THR A 32 -3.05 13.15 10.82
N ILE A 33 -3.21 12.67 9.58
CA ILE A 33 -2.37 13.02 8.44
C ILE A 33 -3.30 13.65 7.40
N ASN A 34 -3.01 14.89 7.04
CA ASN A 34 -3.81 15.64 6.10
C ASN A 34 -3.35 15.37 4.66
N LYS A 35 -4.20 15.73 3.71
CA LYS A 35 -3.87 15.60 2.30
C LYS A 35 -2.65 16.47 1.95
N GLY A 36 -1.65 15.84 1.31
CA GLY A 36 -0.42 16.51 0.86
C GLY A 36 0.66 16.61 1.94
N GLU A 37 0.42 16.14 3.17
CA GLU A 37 1.45 16.09 4.21
C GLU A 37 2.48 14.99 3.94
N PHE A 38 3.68 15.22 4.42
CA PHE A 38 4.78 14.26 4.44
C PHE A 38 5.20 14.02 5.90
N ASP A 39 4.89 12.83 6.41
CA ASP A 39 5.15 12.43 7.79
C ASP A 39 6.23 11.38 7.88
N VAL A 40 7.11 11.52 8.87
CA VAL A 40 8.18 10.58 9.16
C VAL A 40 7.99 9.95 10.53
N VAL A 41 7.89 8.62 10.57
CA VAL A 41 7.79 7.86 11.82
C VAL A 41 9.16 7.34 12.24
N VAL A 42 9.73 7.95 13.28
CA VAL A 42 11.06 7.63 13.83
C VAL A 42 10.92 6.93 15.19
N GLY A 43 11.85 6.06 15.51
CA GLY A 43 11.90 5.37 16.81
C GLY A 43 12.78 4.12 16.75
N LEU A 44 13.10 3.56 17.94
CA LEU A 44 13.92 2.37 18.10
C LEU A 44 13.30 1.12 17.45
N SER A 45 14.10 0.07 17.25
CA SER A 45 13.56 -1.24 16.87
C SER A 45 12.56 -1.71 17.92
N GLY A 46 11.42 -2.27 17.47
CA GLY A 46 10.35 -2.68 18.37
C GLY A 46 9.37 -1.58 18.81
N ALA A 47 9.60 -0.29 18.49
CA ALA A 47 8.74 0.83 18.90
C ALA A 47 7.33 0.85 18.23
N GLY A 48 6.96 -0.17 17.44
CA GLY A 48 5.63 -0.26 16.83
C GLY A 48 5.48 0.39 15.46
N LYS A 49 6.53 0.97 14.86
CA LYS A 49 6.47 1.65 13.54
C LYS A 49 5.85 0.79 12.43
N SER A 50 6.34 -0.42 12.28
CA SER A 50 5.80 -1.36 11.26
C SER A 50 4.38 -1.82 11.61
N THR A 51 4.03 -1.92 12.89
CA THR A 51 2.68 -2.22 13.33
C THR A 51 1.74 -1.08 12.95
N LEU A 52 2.14 0.17 13.17
CA LEU A 52 1.38 1.36 12.80
C LEU A 52 1.08 1.37 11.29
N LEU A 53 2.12 1.30 10.45
CA LEU A 53 1.97 1.32 8.99
C LEU A 53 1.10 0.17 8.46
N ARG A 54 1.31 -1.06 8.99
CA ARG A 54 0.50 -2.23 8.61
C ARG A 54 -0.95 -2.13 9.10
N SER A 55 -1.20 -1.43 10.20
CA SER A 55 -2.56 -1.20 10.69
C SER A 55 -3.31 -0.20 9.82
N ILE A 56 -2.66 0.86 9.32
CA ILE A 56 -3.26 1.85 8.42
C ILE A 56 -3.81 1.17 7.16
N ASN A 57 -3.08 0.25 6.56
CA ASN A 57 -3.56 -0.53 5.40
C ASN A 57 -4.36 -1.80 5.83
N ARG A 58 -4.62 -1.95 7.13
CA ARG A 58 -5.29 -3.11 7.72
C ARG A 58 -4.72 -4.46 7.25
N LEU A 59 -3.41 -4.55 7.09
CA LEU A 59 -2.69 -5.82 6.98
C LEU A 59 -2.61 -6.52 8.33
N ILE A 60 -2.80 -5.75 9.40
CA ILE A 60 -2.95 -6.21 10.77
C ILE A 60 -4.22 -5.57 11.33
N ASP A 61 -5.12 -6.39 11.88
CA ASP A 61 -6.31 -5.88 12.57
C ASP A 61 -5.91 -5.28 13.92
N VAL A 62 -6.48 -4.11 14.22
CA VAL A 62 -6.32 -3.46 15.53
C VAL A 62 -7.18 -4.15 16.59
N THR A 63 -6.77 -4.04 17.85
CA THR A 63 -7.52 -4.62 18.99
C THR A 63 -8.63 -3.68 19.43
N GLU A 64 -8.37 -2.38 19.45
CA GLU A 64 -9.30 -1.32 19.83
C GLU A 64 -9.07 -0.08 18.97
N GLY A 65 -10.06 0.81 18.93
CA GLY A 65 -10.00 2.06 18.18
C GLY A 65 -10.47 1.94 16.73
N ASP A 66 -10.33 3.00 15.98
CA ASP A 66 -10.71 3.06 14.57
C ASP A 66 -9.66 3.75 13.72
N ILE A 67 -9.57 3.37 12.46
CA ILE A 67 -8.71 4.00 11.45
C ILE A 67 -9.61 4.40 10.30
N LEU A 68 -9.57 5.69 9.96
CA LEU A 68 -10.32 6.24 8.85
C LEU A 68 -9.36 6.60 7.72
N ILE A 69 -9.76 6.31 6.50
CA ILE A 69 -9.10 6.71 5.25
C ILE A 69 -10.11 7.52 4.46
N ASP A 70 -9.80 8.79 4.21
CA ASP A 70 -10.70 9.69 3.49
C ASP A 70 -12.10 9.67 4.16
N GLY A 71 -12.14 9.83 5.49
CA GLY A 71 -13.35 9.80 6.32
C GLY A 71 -14.05 8.44 6.47
N LYS A 72 -13.54 7.37 5.83
CA LYS A 72 -14.19 6.04 5.82
C LYS A 72 -13.42 5.04 6.68
N SER A 73 -14.09 4.40 7.63
CA SER A 73 -13.48 3.40 8.50
C SER A 73 -12.99 2.17 7.72
N ILE A 74 -11.66 1.98 7.71
CA ILE A 74 -11.05 0.77 7.16
C ILE A 74 -11.15 -0.40 8.14
N THR A 75 -11.19 -0.11 9.45
CA THR A 75 -11.29 -1.10 10.52
C THR A 75 -12.61 -1.88 10.45
N LYS A 76 -13.71 -1.19 10.13
CA LYS A 76 -15.04 -1.78 10.02
C LYS A 76 -15.36 -2.33 8.62
N ALA A 77 -14.60 -1.95 7.60
CA ALA A 77 -14.85 -2.36 6.22
C ALA A 77 -14.65 -3.87 6.04
N ARG A 78 -15.41 -4.52 5.16
CA ARG A 78 -15.31 -5.93 4.81
C ARG A 78 -15.43 -6.12 3.29
N GLY A 79 -14.93 -7.21 2.77
CA GLY A 79 -15.11 -7.63 1.39
C GLY A 79 -14.75 -6.55 0.37
N LYS A 80 -15.67 -6.22 -0.51
CA LYS A 80 -15.49 -5.23 -1.59
C LYS A 80 -15.16 -3.83 -1.05
N LYS A 81 -15.78 -3.41 0.08
CA LYS A 81 -15.50 -2.08 0.68
C LYS A 81 -14.05 -1.98 1.15
N LEU A 82 -13.52 -3.01 1.83
CA LEU A 82 -12.13 -3.04 2.26
C LEU A 82 -11.16 -3.00 1.07
N ARG A 83 -11.45 -3.76 0.00
CA ARG A 83 -10.64 -3.75 -1.22
C ARG A 83 -10.60 -2.37 -1.87
N LEU A 84 -11.72 -1.66 -1.90
CA LEU A 84 -11.79 -0.30 -2.44
C LEU A 84 -11.01 0.72 -1.60
N LEU A 85 -11.04 0.62 -0.27
CA LEU A 85 -10.25 1.48 0.60
C LEU A 85 -8.74 1.22 0.42
N ARG A 86 -8.32 -0.05 0.41
CA ARG A 86 -6.92 -0.43 0.18
C ARG A 86 -6.38 0.02 -1.17
N ARG A 87 -7.23 0.17 -2.18
CA ARG A 87 -6.84 0.70 -3.49
C ARG A 87 -6.29 2.12 -3.41
N ASN A 88 -6.78 2.92 -2.44
CA ASN A 88 -6.35 4.29 -2.23
C ASN A 88 -5.04 4.41 -1.43
N ILE A 89 -4.49 3.30 -0.91
CA ILE A 89 -3.30 3.29 -0.08
C ILE A 89 -2.20 2.50 -0.80
N GLY A 90 -1.20 3.21 -1.32
CA GLY A 90 0.02 2.58 -1.84
C GLY A 90 0.95 2.19 -0.69
N MET A 91 1.55 1.00 -0.74
CA MET A 91 2.51 0.55 0.26
C MET A 91 3.71 -0.11 -0.37
N ILE A 92 4.89 0.39 -0.01
CA ILE A 92 6.18 -0.23 -0.38
C ILE A 92 6.73 -0.92 0.87
N PHE A 93 6.94 -2.22 0.77
CA PHE A 93 7.48 -3.04 1.85
C PHE A 93 9.01 -3.03 1.83
N GLN A 94 9.63 -3.19 2.98
CA GLN A 94 11.08 -3.29 3.11
C GLN A 94 11.68 -4.43 2.26
N ASN A 95 10.99 -5.56 2.14
CA ASN A 95 11.39 -6.71 1.32
C ASN A 95 10.76 -6.69 -0.08
N PHE A 96 10.21 -5.53 -0.51
CA PHE A 96 9.56 -5.27 -1.81
C PHE A 96 8.38 -6.19 -2.16
N ASN A 97 8.28 -7.39 -1.59
CA ASN A 97 7.21 -8.38 -1.80
C ASN A 97 6.92 -8.62 -3.31
N LEU A 98 7.96 -8.80 -4.10
CA LEU A 98 7.85 -9.16 -5.51
C LEU A 98 7.63 -10.66 -5.68
N VAL A 99 6.87 -11.01 -6.71
CA VAL A 99 6.78 -12.40 -7.18
C VAL A 99 8.07 -12.69 -7.95
N LYS A 100 9.04 -13.34 -7.28
CA LYS A 100 10.42 -13.50 -7.75
C LYS A 100 10.52 -14.11 -9.16
N ARG A 101 9.81 -15.22 -9.41
CA ARG A 101 9.83 -15.93 -10.71
C ARG A 101 8.92 -15.32 -11.77
N SER A 102 8.43 -14.10 -11.56
CA SER A 102 7.57 -13.37 -12.49
C SER A 102 8.31 -12.17 -13.07
N SER A 103 7.91 -11.74 -14.28
CA SER A 103 8.53 -10.58 -14.91
C SER A 103 8.23 -9.27 -14.16
N VAL A 104 9.06 -8.25 -14.40
CA VAL A 104 8.84 -6.88 -13.94
C VAL A 104 7.44 -6.42 -14.32
N LEU A 105 7.07 -6.55 -15.60
CA LEU A 105 5.75 -6.13 -16.09
C LEU A 105 4.60 -6.75 -15.31
N ARG A 106 4.64 -8.06 -15.01
CA ARG A 106 3.62 -8.74 -14.22
C ARG A 106 3.58 -8.26 -12.77
N ASN A 107 4.74 -7.99 -12.17
CA ASN A 107 4.83 -7.43 -10.83
C ASN A 107 4.23 -6.02 -10.77
N VAL A 108 4.44 -5.18 -11.78
CA VAL A 108 3.86 -3.84 -11.88
C VAL A 108 2.34 -3.93 -12.12
N LEU A 109 1.88 -4.80 -13.03
CA LEU A 109 0.45 -5.05 -13.28
C LEU A 109 -0.30 -5.52 -12.02
N ALA A 110 0.37 -6.15 -11.05
CA ALA A 110 -0.23 -6.51 -9.78
C ALA A 110 -0.79 -5.29 -9.02
N GLY A 111 -0.31 -4.07 -9.27
CA GLY A 111 -0.90 -2.83 -8.75
C GLY A 111 -2.37 -2.62 -9.17
N ARG A 112 -2.80 -3.22 -10.28
CA ARG A 112 -4.18 -3.12 -10.79
C ARG A 112 -5.12 -4.22 -10.30
N VAL A 113 -4.64 -5.21 -9.55
CA VAL A 113 -5.44 -6.35 -9.07
C VAL A 113 -6.72 -5.90 -8.35
N ALA A 114 -6.68 -4.82 -7.58
CA ALA A 114 -7.84 -4.31 -6.87
C ALA A 114 -8.95 -3.72 -7.79
N TYR A 115 -8.66 -3.49 -9.06
CA TYR A 115 -9.59 -2.93 -10.06
C TYR A 115 -10.37 -4.01 -10.82
N TYR A 116 -9.93 -5.27 -10.72
CA TYR A 116 -10.50 -6.39 -11.47
C TYR A 116 -11.19 -7.39 -10.54
N PRO A 117 -12.20 -8.13 -11.01
CA PRO A 117 -12.70 -9.30 -10.30
C PRO A 117 -11.62 -10.37 -10.22
N THR A 118 -11.64 -11.17 -9.15
CA THR A 118 -10.59 -12.14 -8.81
C THR A 118 -10.26 -13.10 -9.96
N TRP A 119 -11.27 -13.61 -10.68
CA TRP A 119 -11.06 -14.52 -11.79
C TRP A 119 -10.24 -13.92 -12.94
N LYS A 120 -10.45 -12.64 -13.28
CA LYS A 120 -9.64 -11.96 -14.31
C LYS A 120 -8.17 -11.83 -13.90
N THR A 121 -7.91 -11.59 -12.62
CA THR A 121 -6.54 -11.48 -12.11
C THR A 121 -5.82 -12.82 -12.06
N ILE A 122 -6.52 -13.91 -11.73
CA ILE A 122 -5.96 -15.28 -11.75
C ILE A 122 -5.49 -15.65 -13.16
N PHE A 123 -6.30 -15.33 -14.18
CA PHE A 123 -5.96 -15.62 -15.59
C PHE A 123 -5.10 -14.52 -16.25
N ASN A 124 -4.61 -13.53 -15.49
CA ASN A 124 -3.82 -12.39 -16.02
C ASN A 124 -4.51 -11.64 -17.17
N LEU A 125 -5.82 -11.51 -17.13
CA LEU A 125 -6.63 -10.84 -18.14
C LEU A 125 -6.65 -9.33 -17.93
N PHE A 126 -5.49 -8.71 -18.05
CA PHE A 126 -5.34 -7.25 -18.05
C PHE A 126 -5.56 -6.69 -19.46
N THR A 127 -6.13 -5.50 -19.54
CA THR A 127 -6.36 -4.81 -20.82
C THR A 127 -5.04 -4.39 -21.47
N LYS A 128 -5.08 -4.08 -22.78
CA LYS A 128 -3.94 -3.51 -23.50
C LYS A 128 -3.49 -2.20 -22.85
N GLU A 129 -4.45 -1.36 -22.49
CA GLU A 129 -4.22 -0.08 -21.80
C GLU A 129 -3.49 -0.26 -20.46
N ASP A 130 -3.86 -1.26 -19.64
CA ASP A 130 -3.15 -1.53 -18.39
C ASP A 130 -1.70 -2.01 -18.63
N LYS A 131 -1.45 -2.77 -19.71
CA LYS A 131 -0.09 -3.19 -20.07
C LYS A 131 0.76 -2.00 -20.51
N GLU A 132 0.19 -1.08 -21.28
CA GLU A 132 0.84 0.17 -21.68
C GLU A 132 1.15 1.05 -20.48
N ARG A 133 0.17 1.25 -19.57
CA ARG A 133 0.39 1.98 -18.30
C ARG A 133 1.47 1.33 -17.43
N ALA A 134 1.52 0.00 -17.36
CA ALA A 134 2.54 -0.70 -16.60
C ALA A 134 3.94 -0.54 -17.24
N TYR A 135 4.02 -0.49 -18.56
CA TYR A 135 5.25 -0.17 -19.28
C TYR A 135 5.72 1.26 -18.97
N GLU A 136 4.82 2.25 -19.06
CA GLU A 136 5.13 3.64 -18.73
C GLU A 136 5.53 3.82 -17.25
N ALA A 137 4.86 3.16 -16.31
CA ALA A 137 5.26 3.17 -14.91
C ALA A 137 6.65 2.55 -14.71
N SER A 138 7.00 1.52 -15.48
CA SER A 138 8.34 0.91 -15.45
C SER A 138 9.39 1.85 -16.04
N LYS A 139 9.05 2.60 -17.09
CA LYS A 139 9.91 3.61 -17.71
C LYS A 139 10.21 4.78 -16.76
N GLN A 140 9.22 5.24 -15.99
CA GLN A 140 9.41 6.30 -14.99
C GLN A 140 10.43 5.96 -13.89
N VAL A 141 10.73 4.69 -13.71
CA VAL A 141 11.72 4.19 -12.73
C VAL A 141 12.96 3.58 -13.40
N ASP A 142 13.24 3.90 -14.65
CA ASP A 142 14.39 3.42 -15.45
C ASP A 142 14.50 1.90 -15.54
N LEU A 143 13.37 1.22 -15.81
CA LEU A 143 13.30 -0.24 -16.00
C LEU A 143 12.65 -0.64 -17.34
N ALA A 144 12.57 0.25 -18.32
CA ALA A 144 11.94 -0.01 -19.61
C ALA A 144 12.61 -1.18 -20.37
N ASP A 145 13.93 -1.28 -20.30
CA ASP A 145 14.75 -2.35 -20.91
C ASP A 145 14.59 -3.71 -20.23
N LYS A 146 14.06 -3.73 -18.98
CA LYS A 146 13.96 -4.91 -18.13
C LYS A 146 12.53 -5.37 -17.84
N VAL A 147 11.54 -4.83 -18.55
CA VAL A 147 10.11 -5.13 -18.28
C VAL A 147 9.79 -6.62 -18.41
N TYR A 148 10.53 -7.37 -19.21
CA TYR A 148 10.36 -8.80 -19.40
C TYR A 148 11.32 -9.66 -18.55
N ALA A 149 12.34 -9.05 -17.93
CA ALA A 149 13.25 -9.74 -17.03
C ALA A 149 12.51 -10.23 -15.78
N ARG A 150 12.98 -11.32 -15.18
CA ARG A 150 12.43 -11.85 -13.93
C ARG A 150 12.87 -11.00 -12.75
N ALA A 151 12.00 -10.87 -11.75
CA ALA A 151 12.30 -10.05 -10.58
C ALA A 151 13.46 -10.60 -9.72
N ASP A 152 13.73 -11.92 -9.75
CA ASP A 152 14.86 -12.53 -9.04
C ASP A 152 16.21 -12.32 -9.74
N GLU A 153 16.23 -11.88 -11.00
CA GLU A 153 17.44 -11.53 -11.76
C GLU A 153 17.88 -10.08 -11.53
N LEU A 154 17.07 -9.29 -10.82
CA LEU A 154 17.30 -7.88 -10.59
C LEU A 154 18.14 -7.63 -9.32
N SER A 155 18.97 -6.59 -9.36
CA SER A 155 19.61 -6.06 -8.15
C SER A 155 18.59 -5.55 -7.14
N GLY A 156 18.97 -5.43 -5.85
CA GLY A 156 18.08 -4.91 -4.80
C GLY A 156 17.50 -3.54 -5.12
N GLY A 157 18.29 -2.61 -5.66
CA GLY A 157 17.83 -1.30 -6.09
C GLY A 157 16.84 -1.36 -7.26
N GLN A 158 17.03 -2.29 -8.20
CA GLN A 158 16.07 -2.52 -9.29
C GLN A 158 14.77 -3.12 -8.75
N GLN A 159 14.83 -4.08 -7.82
CA GLN A 159 13.64 -4.63 -7.16
C GLN A 159 12.85 -3.55 -6.42
N GLN A 160 13.53 -2.62 -5.75
CA GLN A 160 12.89 -1.46 -5.12
C GLN A 160 12.16 -0.60 -6.15
N ARG A 161 12.77 -0.33 -7.29
CA ARG A 161 12.15 0.43 -8.38
C ARG A 161 10.92 -0.29 -8.96
N VAL A 162 10.94 -1.62 -9.08
CA VAL A 162 9.73 -2.39 -9.44
C VAL A 162 8.60 -2.20 -8.42
N ALA A 163 8.93 -2.18 -7.12
CA ALA A 163 7.92 -1.94 -6.08
C ALA A 163 7.33 -0.52 -6.16
N ILE A 164 8.14 0.48 -6.50
CA ILE A 164 7.68 1.86 -6.76
C ILE A 164 6.76 1.88 -7.99
N ALA A 165 7.17 1.30 -9.12
CA ALA A 165 6.36 1.23 -10.34
C ALA A 165 5.00 0.55 -10.09
N ARG A 166 4.96 -0.50 -9.25
CA ARG A 166 3.72 -1.16 -8.84
C ARG A 166 2.79 -0.22 -8.07
N VAL A 167 3.32 0.66 -7.22
CA VAL A 167 2.52 1.65 -6.50
C VAL A 167 2.04 2.76 -7.45
N LEU A 168 2.88 3.24 -8.38
CA LEU A 168 2.47 4.17 -9.43
C LEU A 168 1.32 3.59 -10.27
N MET A 169 1.43 2.31 -10.65
CA MET A 169 0.37 1.60 -11.39
C MET A 169 -0.94 1.47 -10.59
N GLN A 170 -0.85 1.36 -9.27
CA GLN A 170 -2.01 1.34 -8.38
C GLN A 170 -2.74 2.68 -8.36
N ASN A 171 -2.03 3.80 -8.56
CA ASN A 171 -2.54 5.18 -8.53
C ASN A 171 -3.30 5.47 -7.22
N PRO A 172 -2.64 5.40 -6.04
CA PRO A 172 -3.25 5.74 -4.75
C PRO A 172 -3.59 7.24 -4.69
N LYS A 173 -4.43 7.61 -3.71
CA LYS A 173 -4.76 9.02 -3.44
C LYS A 173 -3.63 9.76 -2.74
#